data_ec28f7eb488f98a44c2ae5f021f72c67
#
_entry.id   ec28f7eb488f98a44c2ae5f021f72c67
#
_cell.length_a   1.000
_cell.length_b   1.000
_cell.length_c   1.000
_cell.angle_alpha   90.00
_cell.angle_beta   90.00
_cell.angle_gamma   90.00
#
_symmetry.space_group_name_H-M   'P 1'
#
loop_
_entity.id
_entity.type
_entity.pdbx_description
1 polymer ?
#
loop_
_entity_poly.entity_id
_entity_poly.type
_entity_poly.pdbx_seq_one_letter_code
_entity_poly.pdbx_strand_id
1 'polypeptide(L)'
;MLCVHRSGSFHRHGCDGGRASRRPLCDNGGSYTNPPSQEAADGMQLKAILNRIQKHRGFVYGPTRLVGDAPDLRLEVDIYPHRRSRPRCSQCRRRGPQYDTAGLRCFDFVPLWGIPVLFVYVMRRVECATCGVRVEAVPWAEGKHTLTTTYAWFLAGWAKRLSWREVARAFDTTWDHVFRAVAMAVQWGRAHVDLDGIEAIGVDEIQWQHGHRYLTLVYQVDAARKRLLWIGPERRVKTLLRFFRWFGKAHTQALRFVCSDMWKPYLKVVAKKAGHALHILDRFHIAMHMGEAIEAVRRAEVHDLRRQGRQPLLTKTRWLLLKRRDHRTPAERGRLRDLVRHNLKAVRTTLLREDFEPFWAYHSAAWAGKFLDRWCTQVMRTRLDPIKKVARMLRRHRPLLLNWFRARGQISAGAVEGLNNKAKLTTRKAYGFRSYRCVEIALYHMLADLPEPEVTHRFC
;
A
#
# COMPACT_ATOMS: atom_id res chain seq x y z
N MET A 1 27.35 -17.11 8.12
CA MET A 1 27.19 -18.31 7.30
C MET A 1 27.25 -17.90 5.85
N LEU A 2 28.10 -18.55 5.14
CA LEU A 2 28.67 -18.31 3.82
C LEU A 2 27.64 -18.01 2.72
N CYS A 3 27.83 -16.91 1.99
CA CYS A 3 27.39 -16.80 0.60
C CYS A 3 28.53 -17.30 -0.29
N VAL A 4 28.29 -18.43 -0.89
CA VAL A 4 29.11 -19.00 -1.96
C VAL A 4 28.63 -18.38 -3.27
N HIS A 5 29.51 -17.68 -3.96
CA HIS A 5 29.37 -17.37 -5.38
C HIS A 5 29.39 -18.67 -6.18
N ARG A 6 28.30 -18.96 -6.88
CA ARG A 6 28.32 -19.81 -8.07
C ARG A 6 27.72 -19.04 -9.21
N SER A 7 28.55 -18.72 -10.15
CA SER A 7 28.22 -18.40 -11.53
C SER A 7 27.50 -19.58 -12.15
N GLY A 8 26.21 -19.46 -12.45
CA GLY A 8 25.41 -20.41 -13.20
C GLY A 8 24.69 -19.64 -14.29
N SER A 9 25.09 -19.93 -15.52
CA SER A 9 24.46 -19.50 -16.77
C SER A 9 22.99 -19.87 -16.76
N PHE A 10 22.10 -18.86 -16.72
CA PHE A 10 20.67 -19.04 -16.92
C PHE A 10 20.38 -19.15 -18.42
N HIS A 11 20.21 -20.38 -18.91
CA HIS A 11 19.50 -20.66 -20.13
C HIS A 11 18.11 -20.03 -20.08
N ARG A 12 17.80 -19.24 -21.11
CA ARG A 12 16.45 -18.78 -21.40
C ARG A 12 15.60 -20.01 -21.76
N HIS A 13 14.87 -20.53 -20.78
CA HIS A 13 13.70 -21.33 -21.09
C HIS A 13 12.55 -20.37 -21.37
N GLY A 14 12.01 -20.53 -22.58
CA GLY A 14 10.84 -19.82 -23.06
C GLY A 14 9.67 -20.03 -22.11
N CYS A 15 8.92 -18.97 -21.87
CA CYS A 15 7.62 -19.04 -21.23
C CYS A 15 6.65 -19.72 -22.21
N ASP A 16 6.62 -21.06 -22.16
CA ASP A 16 5.57 -21.81 -22.81
C ASP A 16 4.24 -21.59 -22.11
N GLY A 17 3.24 -21.27 -22.95
CA GLY A 17 1.89 -21.72 -22.88
C GLY A 17 1.17 -21.49 -21.54
N GLY A 18 0.93 -20.25 -21.16
CA GLY A 18 -0.24 -19.97 -20.33
C GLY A 18 -1.46 -20.41 -21.12
N ARG A 19 -2.14 -21.50 -20.69
CA ARG A 19 -3.48 -21.82 -21.17
C ARG A 19 -4.29 -20.53 -21.04
N ALA A 20 -4.59 -19.91 -22.19
CA ALA A 20 -5.60 -18.87 -22.25
C ALA A 20 -6.87 -19.51 -21.68
N SER A 21 -7.34 -19.02 -20.53
CA SER A 21 -8.64 -19.40 -20.00
C SER A 21 -9.63 -19.17 -21.13
N ARG A 22 -10.15 -20.26 -21.72
CA ARG A 22 -11.18 -20.17 -22.76
C ARG A 22 -12.37 -19.47 -22.10
N ARG A 23 -12.56 -18.20 -22.46
CA ARG A 23 -13.79 -17.50 -22.09
C ARG A 23 -14.94 -18.31 -22.70
N PRO A 24 -15.97 -18.66 -21.93
CA PRO A 24 -17.18 -19.17 -22.53
C PRO A 24 -17.72 -18.08 -23.44
N LEU A 25 -17.64 -18.27 -24.73
CA LEU A 25 -18.37 -17.49 -25.72
C LEU A 25 -19.84 -17.83 -25.49
N CYS A 26 -20.67 -16.83 -25.21
CA CYS A 26 -22.10 -17.02 -25.32
C CYS A 26 -22.39 -17.35 -26.80
N ASP A 27 -22.77 -18.57 -27.07
CA ASP A 27 -23.08 -19.00 -28.43
C ASP A 27 -24.18 -18.13 -29.04
N ASN A 28 -23.86 -17.43 -30.12
CA ASN A 28 -24.75 -16.54 -30.86
C ASN A 28 -25.77 -17.33 -31.77
N GLY A 29 -25.86 -18.65 -31.63
CA GLY A 29 -26.54 -19.52 -32.60
C GLY A 29 -27.81 -20.19 -32.14
N GLY A 30 -28.49 -19.74 -31.10
CA GLY A 30 -29.75 -20.32 -30.67
C GLY A 30 -30.96 -19.37 -30.86
N SER A 31 -31.91 -19.69 -31.70
CA SER A 31 -33.23 -19.03 -31.70
C SER A 31 -33.90 -19.28 -30.35
N TYR A 32 -34.06 -18.24 -29.55
CA TYR A 32 -34.75 -18.31 -28.25
C TYR A 32 -36.26 -18.56 -28.50
N THR A 33 -36.67 -19.83 -28.57
CA THR A 33 -38.04 -20.25 -28.36
C THR A 33 -38.27 -20.43 -26.86
N ASN A 34 -39.38 -19.92 -26.36
CA ASN A 34 -39.78 -20.09 -24.97
C ASN A 34 -39.83 -21.59 -24.61
N PRO A 35 -39.10 -22.04 -23.56
CA PRO A 35 -39.24 -23.41 -23.09
C PRO A 35 -40.56 -23.63 -22.39
N PRO A 36 -41.11 -24.87 -22.42
CA PRO A 36 -42.36 -25.19 -21.74
C PRO A 36 -42.24 -25.08 -20.22
N SER A 37 -43.34 -24.73 -19.60
CA SER A 37 -43.55 -24.63 -18.16
C SER A 37 -43.27 -25.95 -17.46
N GLN A 38 -42.17 -26.05 -16.69
CA GLN A 38 -41.97 -27.11 -15.71
C GLN A 38 -42.32 -26.60 -14.31
N GLU A 39 -43.13 -27.38 -13.64
CA GLU A 39 -43.70 -27.13 -12.32
C GLU A 39 -42.69 -26.87 -11.23
N ALA A 40 -43.06 -25.98 -10.33
CA ALA A 40 -42.27 -25.51 -9.21
C ALA A 40 -42.12 -26.62 -8.15
N ALA A 41 -40.92 -27.13 -7.96
CA ALA A 41 -40.53 -27.78 -6.73
C ALA A 41 -40.26 -26.71 -5.65
N ASP A 42 -40.79 -26.90 -4.47
CA ASP A 42 -40.72 -26.03 -3.28
C ASP A 42 -39.31 -25.92 -2.71
N GLY A 43 -38.43 -25.22 -3.42
CA GLY A 43 -37.11 -24.86 -2.98
C GLY A 43 -36.87 -23.35 -3.19
N MET A 44 -36.13 -22.70 -2.29
CA MET A 44 -35.78 -21.28 -2.42
C MET A 44 -35.05 -21.06 -3.74
N GLN A 45 -35.73 -20.50 -4.74
CA GLN A 45 -35.15 -20.28 -6.06
C GLN A 45 -34.08 -19.16 -5.97
N LEU A 46 -32.97 -19.32 -6.67
CA LEU A 46 -31.91 -18.29 -6.75
C LEU A 46 -32.46 -16.91 -7.15
N LYS A 47 -33.49 -16.88 -8.01
CA LYS A 47 -34.20 -15.67 -8.37
C LYS A 47 -34.80 -14.94 -7.15
N ALA A 48 -35.35 -15.65 -6.19
CA ALA A 48 -35.91 -15.06 -4.97
C ALA A 48 -34.78 -14.46 -4.10
N ILE A 49 -33.68 -15.17 -3.98
CA ILE A 49 -32.47 -14.67 -3.27
C ILE A 49 -31.97 -13.40 -3.95
N LEU A 50 -31.71 -13.40 -5.26
CA LEU A 50 -31.23 -12.25 -6.02
C LEU A 50 -32.16 -11.04 -5.91
N ASN A 51 -33.49 -11.23 -6.00
CA ASN A 51 -34.46 -10.15 -5.83
C ASN A 51 -34.42 -9.54 -4.42
N ARG A 52 -34.04 -10.30 -3.39
CA ARG A 52 -33.96 -9.83 -2.00
C ARG A 52 -32.68 -9.12 -1.71
N ILE A 53 -31.55 -9.64 -2.19
CA ILE A 53 -30.20 -9.11 -1.86
C ILE A 53 -29.68 -8.08 -2.86
N GLN A 54 -30.09 -8.15 -4.13
CA GLN A 54 -29.56 -7.30 -5.21
C GLN A 54 -30.63 -6.91 -6.24
N LYS A 55 -31.59 -6.11 -5.82
CA LYS A 55 -32.64 -5.63 -6.70
C LYS A 55 -32.15 -4.55 -7.66
N HIS A 56 -32.28 -4.76 -8.96
CA HIS A 56 -31.95 -3.78 -9.99
C HIS A 56 -33.19 -3.02 -10.44
N ARG A 57 -33.26 -1.71 -10.15
CA ARG A 57 -34.42 -0.88 -10.53
C ARG A 57 -34.59 -0.81 -12.04
N GLY A 58 -35.75 -1.24 -12.53
CA GLY A 58 -36.09 -1.26 -13.94
C GLY A 58 -35.73 -2.55 -14.68
N PHE A 59 -35.27 -3.57 -13.95
CA PHE A 59 -34.97 -4.90 -14.48
C PHE A 59 -35.54 -5.99 -13.57
N VAL A 60 -35.73 -7.16 -14.13
CA VAL A 60 -36.22 -8.36 -13.45
C VAL A 60 -35.33 -9.54 -13.79
N TYR A 61 -35.12 -10.40 -12.81
CA TYR A 61 -34.41 -11.67 -13.02
C TYR A 61 -35.40 -12.67 -13.65
N GLY A 62 -34.97 -13.28 -14.73
CA GLY A 62 -35.67 -14.32 -15.46
C GLY A 62 -35.38 -15.74 -14.98
N PRO A 63 -35.51 -16.74 -15.85
CA PRO A 63 -35.11 -18.12 -15.58
C PRO A 63 -33.65 -18.24 -15.20
N THR A 64 -33.36 -19.23 -14.37
CA THR A 64 -31.98 -19.66 -14.05
C THR A 64 -31.79 -21.07 -14.58
N ARG A 65 -30.66 -21.33 -15.23
CA ARG A 65 -30.35 -22.65 -15.79
C ARG A 65 -28.89 -23.02 -15.57
N LEU A 66 -28.63 -24.28 -15.29
CA LEU A 66 -27.31 -24.88 -15.34
C LEU A 66 -27.00 -25.24 -16.78
N VAL A 67 -25.85 -24.85 -17.26
CA VAL A 67 -25.39 -25.06 -18.65
C VAL A 67 -24.01 -25.70 -18.62
N GLY A 68 -23.81 -26.73 -19.45
CA GLY A 68 -22.61 -27.52 -19.54
C GLY A 68 -22.48 -28.56 -18.44
N ASP A 69 -21.47 -29.42 -18.57
CA ASP A 69 -21.08 -30.43 -17.58
C ASP A 69 -19.73 -30.08 -16.97
N ALA A 70 -19.36 -30.75 -15.87
CA ALA A 70 -18.04 -30.55 -15.28
C ALA A 70 -16.92 -30.89 -16.29
N PRO A 71 -15.85 -30.05 -16.47
CA PRO A 71 -15.50 -28.89 -15.64
C PRO A 71 -16.08 -27.54 -16.11
N ASP A 72 -16.90 -27.51 -17.19
CA ASP A 72 -17.39 -26.28 -17.82
C ASP A 72 -18.80 -25.88 -17.31
N LEU A 73 -19.24 -26.47 -16.20
CA LEU A 73 -20.53 -26.19 -15.58
C LEU A 73 -20.63 -24.73 -15.15
N ARG A 74 -21.70 -24.04 -15.57
CA ARG A 74 -21.99 -22.65 -15.21
C ARG A 74 -23.47 -22.43 -14.94
N LEU A 75 -23.79 -21.46 -14.13
CA LEU A 75 -25.13 -21.01 -13.84
C LEU A 75 -25.45 -19.72 -14.61
N GLU A 76 -26.41 -19.76 -15.50
CA GLU A 76 -26.87 -18.59 -16.24
C GLU A 76 -28.15 -18.05 -15.64
N VAL A 77 -28.21 -16.75 -15.45
CA VAL A 77 -29.38 -16.00 -14.94
C VAL A 77 -29.78 -14.98 -15.99
N ASP A 78 -30.91 -15.18 -16.62
CA ASP A 78 -31.40 -14.21 -17.56
C ASP A 78 -31.85 -12.94 -16.84
N ILE A 79 -31.61 -11.80 -17.45
CA ILE A 79 -32.12 -10.51 -16.99
C ILE A 79 -32.97 -9.90 -18.10
N TYR A 80 -34.11 -9.37 -17.70
CA TYR A 80 -35.01 -8.68 -18.63
C TYR A 80 -35.29 -7.25 -18.14
N PRO A 81 -35.49 -6.29 -19.06
CA PRO A 81 -35.95 -4.97 -18.67
C PRO A 81 -37.44 -5.08 -18.21
N HIS A 82 -37.78 -4.35 -17.16
CA HIS A 82 -39.17 -4.24 -16.75
C HIS A 82 -40.01 -3.62 -17.91
N ARG A 83 -41.23 -4.11 -18.14
CA ARG A 83 -42.05 -3.73 -19.27
C ARG A 83 -42.21 -2.23 -19.50
N ARG A 84 -42.18 -1.40 -18.44
CA ARG A 84 -42.25 0.07 -18.50
C ARG A 84 -40.88 0.76 -18.37
N SER A 85 -39.79 0.03 -18.42
CA SER A 85 -38.43 0.58 -18.25
C SER A 85 -37.96 1.21 -19.56
N ARG A 86 -37.62 2.50 -19.50
CA ARG A 86 -36.92 3.17 -20.61
C ARG A 86 -35.38 3.04 -20.39
N PRO A 87 -34.62 2.70 -21.45
CA PRO A 87 -33.18 2.58 -21.35
C PRO A 87 -32.53 3.93 -21.02
N ARG A 88 -31.35 3.89 -20.36
CA ARG A 88 -30.56 5.06 -20.04
C ARG A 88 -29.30 5.12 -20.93
N CYS A 89 -29.02 6.28 -21.47
CA CYS A 89 -27.79 6.51 -22.25
C CYS A 89 -26.53 6.19 -21.42
N SER A 90 -25.61 5.41 -21.96
CA SER A 90 -24.32 5.08 -21.27
C SER A 90 -23.44 6.30 -21.02
N GLN A 91 -23.57 7.36 -21.82
CA GLN A 91 -22.73 8.56 -21.72
C GLN A 91 -23.30 9.59 -20.73
N CYS A 92 -24.54 10.06 -20.93
CA CYS A 92 -25.15 11.13 -20.11
C CYS A 92 -26.14 10.63 -19.05
N ARG A 93 -26.43 9.33 -18.99
CA ARG A 93 -27.35 8.67 -18.06
C ARG A 93 -28.83 9.13 -18.19
N ARG A 94 -29.16 9.97 -19.16
CA ARG A 94 -30.55 10.37 -19.43
C ARG A 94 -31.34 9.20 -20.03
N ARG A 95 -32.61 9.15 -19.74
CA ARG A 95 -33.55 8.17 -20.32
C ARG A 95 -33.91 8.62 -21.73
N GLY A 96 -34.08 7.66 -22.64
CA GLY A 96 -34.54 7.90 -24.00
C GLY A 96 -35.42 6.75 -24.49
N PRO A 97 -36.04 6.86 -25.66
CA PRO A 97 -36.69 5.75 -26.30
C PRO A 97 -35.66 4.66 -26.66
N GLN A 98 -36.14 3.43 -26.73
CA GLN A 98 -35.30 2.35 -27.25
C GLN A 98 -35.22 2.52 -28.78
N TYR A 99 -33.99 2.53 -29.32
CA TYR A 99 -33.78 2.57 -30.78
C TYR A 99 -33.90 1.16 -31.34
N ASP A 100 -33.08 0.22 -30.86
CA ASP A 100 -33.11 -1.22 -31.20
C ASP A 100 -32.41 -2.04 -30.10
N THR A 101 -32.06 -3.29 -30.38
CA THR A 101 -31.27 -4.17 -29.53
C THR A 101 -29.88 -4.38 -30.12
N ALA A 102 -28.87 -4.31 -29.27
CA ALA A 102 -27.54 -4.77 -29.56
C ALA A 102 -27.42 -6.28 -29.19
N GLY A 103 -26.28 -6.89 -29.41
CA GLY A 103 -26.08 -8.32 -29.14
C GLY A 103 -26.22 -8.72 -27.66
N LEU A 104 -26.35 -10.01 -27.45
CA LEU A 104 -26.31 -10.66 -26.15
C LEU A 104 -24.99 -10.36 -25.43
N ARG A 105 -25.03 -10.05 -24.15
CA ARG A 105 -23.86 -9.91 -23.28
C ARG A 105 -24.00 -10.73 -22.01
N CYS A 106 -22.91 -11.41 -21.66
CA CYS A 106 -22.74 -12.10 -20.39
C CYS A 106 -21.91 -11.27 -19.45
N PHE A 107 -22.29 -11.26 -18.18
CA PHE A 107 -21.61 -10.54 -17.12
C PHE A 107 -21.31 -11.50 -15.97
N ASP A 108 -20.05 -11.61 -15.60
CA ASP A 108 -19.61 -12.45 -14.49
C ASP A 108 -20.16 -11.90 -13.18
N PHE A 109 -20.81 -12.77 -12.41
CA PHE A 109 -21.31 -12.50 -11.06
C PHE A 109 -20.54 -13.31 -10.04
N VAL A 110 -20.78 -13.08 -8.75
CA VAL A 110 -20.16 -13.84 -7.66
C VAL A 110 -20.45 -15.33 -7.82
N PRO A 111 -19.44 -16.21 -7.89
CA PRO A 111 -19.65 -17.63 -8.07
C PRO A 111 -20.41 -18.24 -6.88
N LEU A 112 -21.24 -19.24 -7.14
CA LEU A 112 -22.04 -19.95 -6.16
C LEU A 112 -21.45 -21.37 -5.99
N TRP A 113 -20.93 -21.69 -4.80
CA TRP A 113 -20.28 -22.99 -4.51
C TRP A 113 -19.18 -23.38 -5.49
N GLY A 114 -18.42 -22.40 -5.99
CA GLY A 114 -17.39 -22.64 -6.99
C GLY A 114 -17.90 -22.71 -8.43
N ILE A 115 -19.23 -22.69 -8.65
CA ILE A 115 -19.82 -22.65 -9.99
C ILE A 115 -19.87 -21.19 -10.47
N PRO A 116 -19.30 -20.85 -11.64
CA PRO A 116 -19.43 -19.52 -12.23
C PRO A 116 -20.89 -19.13 -12.46
N VAL A 117 -21.24 -17.90 -12.12
CA VAL A 117 -22.59 -17.34 -12.33
C VAL A 117 -22.50 -16.23 -13.36
N LEU A 118 -23.31 -16.30 -14.40
CA LEU A 118 -23.38 -15.33 -15.49
C LEU A 118 -24.75 -14.65 -15.52
N PHE A 119 -24.77 -13.34 -15.54
CA PHE A 119 -25.97 -12.57 -15.92
C PHE A 119 -25.98 -12.44 -17.42
N VAL A 120 -27.07 -12.92 -18.03
CA VAL A 120 -27.26 -12.95 -19.47
C VAL A 120 -28.31 -11.88 -19.84
N TYR A 121 -27.90 -10.93 -20.67
CA TYR A 121 -28.73 -9.78 -21.00
C TYR A 121 -28.60 -9.37 -22.47
N VAL A 122 -29.71 -9.20 -23.17
CA VAL A 122 -29.76 -8.60 -24.51
C VAL A 122 -29.69 -7.07 -24.36
N MET A 123 -28.57 -6.49 -24.70
CA MET A 123 -28.34 -5.04 -24.56
C MET A 123 -29.27 -4.25 -25.48
N ARG A 124 -29.84 -3.14 -24.99
CA ARG A 124 -30.63 -2.20 -25.80
C ARG A 124 -29.73 -1.03 -26.27
N ARG A 125 -30.07 -0.45 -27.42
CA ARG A 125 -29.57 0.88 -27.78
C ARG A 125 -30.65 1.92 -27.48
N VAL A 126 -30.23 3.08 -27.01
CA VAL A 126 -31.10 4.21 -26.67
C VAL A 126 -30.85 5.35 -27.65
N GLU A 127 -31.89 5.89 -28.18
CA GLU A 127 -31.87 7.14 -28.93
C GLU A 127 -31.81 8.31 -27.92
N CYS A 128 -30.65 8.88 -27.78
CA CYS A 128 -30.42 9.96 -26.82
C CYS A 128 -30.39 11.30 -27.54
N ALA A 129 -31.28 12.21 -27.19
CA ALA A 129 -31.39 13.53 -27.80
C ALA A 129 -30.06 14.36 -27.74
N THR A 130 -29.22 14.08 -26.75
CA THR A 130 -27.94 14.79 -26.57
C THR A 130 -26.74 14.07 -27.17
N CYS A 131 -26.71 12.72 -27.12
CA CYS A 131 -25.54 11.90 -27.45
C CYS A 131 -25.71 11.06 -28.73
N GLY A 132 -26.86 11.10 -29.38
CA GLY A 132 -27.22 10.20 -30.49
C GLY A 132 -27.46 8.77 -30.01
N VAL A 133 -27.43 7.81 -30.93
CA VAL A 133 -27.66 6.41 -30.59
C VAL A 133 -26.50 5.85 -29.79
N ARG A 134 -26.79 5.32 -28.60
CA ARG A 134 -25.80 4.75 -27.67
C ARG A 134 -26.32 3.45 -27.07
N VAL A 135 -25.42 2.57 -26.66
CA VAL A 135 -25.76 1.41 -25.83
C VAL A 135 -26.27 1.90 -24.48
N GLU A 136 -27.22 1.20 -23.90
CA GLU A 136 -27.76 1.54 -22.59
C GLU A 136 -26.77 1.31 -21.46
N ALA A 137 -26.92 2.10 -20.39
CA ALA A 137 -26.25 1.87 -19.11
C ALA A 137 -27.02 0.85 -18.29
N VAL A 138 -26.38 -0.25 -17.94
CA VAL A 138 -26.93 -1.26 -17.02
C VAL A 138 -26.51 -0.98 -15.57
N PRO A 139 -27.31 -1.29 -14.55
CA PRO A 139 -26.99 -0.98 -13.16
C PRO A 139 -25.97 -1.91 -12.52
N TRP A 140 -25.68 -3.05 -13.12
CA TRP A 140 -24.76 -4.07 -12.57
C TRP A 140 -23.36 -4.04 -13.15
N ALA A 141 -23.08 -3.27 -14.20
CA ALA A 141 -21.78 -3.17 -14.81
C ALA A 141 -21.52 -1.80 -15.42
N GLU A 142 -20.26 -1.37 -15.50
CA GLU A 142 -19.88 -0.11 -16.12
C GLU A 142 -19.16 -0.33 -17.47
N GLY A 143 -19.53 0.47 -18.45
CA GLY A 143 -18.86 0.52 -19.75
C GLY A 143 -18.84 -0.85 -20.46
N LYS A 144 -17.65 -1.24 -20.93
CA LYS A 144 -17.42 -2.51 -21.62
C LYS A 144 -17.00 -3.67 -20.70
N HIS A 145 -17.04 -3.48 -19.37
CA HIS A 145 -16.61 -4.52 -18.43
C HIS A 145 -17.59 -5.70 -18.43
N THR A 146 -17.01 -6.89 -18.37
CA THR A 146 -17.78 -8.16 -18.23
C THR A 146 -18.04 -8.52 -16.77
N LEU A 147 -17.28 -7.98 -15.83
CA LEU A 147 -17.55 -8.16 -14.41
C LEU A 147 -18.71 -7.31 -13.95
N THR A 148 -19.61 -7.88 -13.15
CA THR A 148 -20.54 -7.07 -12.38
C THR A 148 -19.82 -6.27 -11.31
N THR A 149 -20.37 -5.10 -10.95
CA THR A 149 -19.80 -4.26 -9.87
C THR A 149 -19.70 -5.02 -8.55
N THR A 150 -20.71 -5.85 -8.24
CA THR A 150 -20.71 -6.72 -7.05
C THR A 150 -19.54 -7.71 -7.06
N TYR A 151 -19.32 -8.37 -8.19
CA TYR A 151 -18.19 -9.30 -8.30
C TYR A 151 -16.84 -8.59 -8.26
N ALA A 152 -16.75 -7.41 -8.84
CA ALA A 152 -15.53 -6.60 -8.73
C ALA A 152 -15.22 -6.23 -7.26
N TRP A 153 -16.20 -5.84 -6.45
CA TRP A 153 -16.02 -5.60 -5.02
C TRP A 153 -15.62 -6.87 -4.26
N PHE A 154 -16.23 -8.00 -4.58
CA PHE A 154 -15.86 -9.29 -4.01
C PHE A 154 -14.41 -9.64 -4.27
N LEU A 155 -13.94 -9.55 -5.53
CA LEU A 155 -12.54 -9.81 -5.88
C LEU A 155 -11.58 -8.82 -5.20
N ALA A 156 -11.96 -7.54 -5.11
CA ALA A 156 -11.18 -6.53 -4.40
C ALA A 156 -11.08 -6.87 -2.90
N GLY A 157 -12.14 -7.32 -2.26
CA GLY A 157 -12.13 -7.78 -0.86
C GLY A 157 -11.13 -8.91 -0.62
N TRP A 158 -11.14 -9.94 -1.46
CA TRP A 158 -10.17 -11.04 -1.39
C TRP A 158 -8.74 -10.62 -1.68
N ALA A 159 -8.54 -9.62 -2.54
CA ALA A 159 -7.22 -9.08 -2.86
C ALA A 159 -6.54 -8.35 -1.68
N LYS A 160 -7.26 -8.04 -0.59
CA LYS A 160 -6.66 -7.59 0.67
C LYS A 160 -5.92 -8.75 1.40
N ARG A 161 -6.37 -9.98 1.22
CA ARG A 161 -5.86 -11.18 1.92
C ARG A 161 -4.89 -11.99 1.07
N LEU A 162 -5.22 -12.20 -0.21
CA LEU A 162 -4.44 -12.96 -1.18
C LEU A 162 -3.72 -12.05 -2.17
N SER A 163 -2.70 -12.56 -2.86
CA SER A 163 -2.13 -11.85 -4.02
C SER A 163 -3.12 -11.87 -5.19
N TRP A 164 -3.04 -10.90 -6.09
CA TRP A 164 -3.94 -10.82 -7.25
C TRP A 164 -3.93 -12.09 -8.12
N ARG A 165 -2.77 -12.76 -8.19
CA ARG A 165 -2.64 -14.03 -8.92
C ARG A 165 -3.33 -15.18 -8.19
N GLU A 166 -3.25 -15.23 -6.87
CA GLU A 166 -3.97 -16.23 -6.06
C GLU A 166 -5.48 -16.02 -6.14
N VAL A 167 -5.95 -14.76 -6.07
CA VAL A 167 -7.37 -14.44 -6.27
C VAL A 167 -7.84 -14.89 -7.65
N ALA A 168 -7.07 -14.59 -8.70
CA ALA A 168 -7.41 -14.99 -10.06
C ALA A 168 -7.54 -16.52 -10.19
N ARG A 169 -6.64 -17.28 -9.54
CA ARG A 169 -6.70 -18.76 -9.54
C ARG A 169 -7.87 -19.28 -8.69
N ALA A 170 -8.09 -18.70 -7.50
CA ALA A 170 -9.13 -19.19 -6.59
C ALA A 170 -10.55 -19.02 -7.15
N PHE A 171 -10.77 -18.03 -8.01
CA PHE A 171 -12.08 -17.70 -8.58
C PHE A 171 -12.13 -17.90 -10.11
N ASP A 172 -11.22 -18.66 -10.66
CA ASP A 172 -11.12 -19.00 -12.10
C ASP A 172 -11.31 -17.76 -13.00
N THR A 173 -10.62 -16.69 -12.67
CA THR A 173 -10.68 -15.43 -13.41
C THR A 173 -9.28 -14.96 -13.84
N THR A 174 -9.21 -13.84 -14.53
CA THR A 174 -7.92 -13.33 -15.02
C THR A 174 -7.29 -12.35 -14.02
N TRP A 175 -5.96 -12.26 -14.04
CA TRP A 175 -5.25 -11.25 -13.26
C TRP A 175 -5.71 -9.82 -13.60
N ASP A 176 -6.04 -9.57 -14.86
CA ASP A 176 -6.53 -8.26 -15.32
C ASP A 176 -7.89 -7.90 -14.71
N HIS A 177 -8.80 -8.88 -14.59
CA HIS A 177 -10.07 -8.69 -13.87
C HIS A 177 -9.85 -8.30 -12.41
N VAL A 178 -8.97 -9.01 -11.70
CA VAL A 178 -8.63 -8.69 -10.31
C VAL A 178 -7.99 -7.30 -10.20
N PHE A 179 -7.04 -6.98 -11.09
CA PHE A 179 -6.42 -5.66 -11.11
C PHE A 179 -7.45 -4.54 -11.34
N ARG A 180 -8.36 -4.70 -12.29
CA ARG A 180 -9.44 -3.72 -12.57
C ARG A 180 -10.41 -3.59 -11.41
N ALA A 181 -10.76 -4.70 -10.77
CA ALA A 181 -11.60 -4.72 -9.57
C ALA A 181 -10.95 -3.92 -8.42
N VAL A 182 -9.68 -4.17 -8.14
CA VAL A 182 -8.92 -3.43 -7.12
C VAL A 182 -8.77 -1.95 -7.52
N ALA A 183 -8.50 -1.65 -8.79
CA ALA A 183 -8.39 -0.28 -9.27
C ALA A 183 -9.70 0.49 -9.12
N MET A 184 -10.84 -0.14 -9.43
CA MET A 184 -12.17 0.42 -9.21
C MET A 184 -12.41 0.72 -7.73
N ALA A 185 -12.14 -0.24 -6.84
CA ALA A 185 -12.31 -0.06 -5.40
C ALA A 185 -11.45 1.09 -4.85
N VAL A 186 -10.19 1.17 -5.27
CA VAL A 186 -9.26 2.26 -4.90
C VAL A 186 -9.77 3.60 -5.44
N GLN A 187 -10.19 3.66 -6.68
CA GLN A 187 -10.71 4.90 -7.28
C GLN A 187 -11.94 5.40 -6.55
N TRP A 188 -12.90 4.51 -6.28
CA TRP A 188 -14.10 4.84 -5.53
C TRP A 188 -13.77 5.31 -4.12
N GLY A 189 -12.97 4.54 -3.38
CA GLY A 189 -12.60 4.88 -2.01
C GLY A 189 -11.83 6.19 -1.90
N ARG A 190 -10.95 6.50 -2.86
CA ARG A 190 -10.23 7.79 -2.90
C ARG A 190 -11.14 8.99 -3.21
N ALA A 191 -12.23 8.76 -3.93
CA ALA A 191 -13.23 9.81 -4.18
C ALA A 191 -14.14 10.09 -2.99
N HIS A 192 -14.24 9.12 -2.04
CA HIS A 192 -15.12 9.21 -0.87
C HIS A 192 -14.33 9.24 0.45
N VAL A 193 -12.99 9.38 0.40
CA VAL A 193 -12.17 9.44 1.61
C VAL A 193 -12.39 10.76 2.32
N ASP A 194 -12.67 10.66 3.62
CA ASP A 194 -12.71 11.82 4.51
C ASP A 194 -11.30 12.20 4.96
N LEU A 195 -10.94 13.47 4.82
CA LEU A 195 -9.68 14.07 5.20
C LEU A 195 -9.81 15.02 6.40
N ASP A 196 -11.01 15.21 6.94
CA ASP A 196 -11.24 16.09 8.06
C ASP A 196 -10.65 15.50 9.35
N GLY A 197 -10.24 16.39 10.27
CA GLY A 197 -9.67 16.00 11.55
C GLY A 197 -8.26 15.42 11.49
N ILE A 198 -7.54 15.51 10.36
CA ILE A 198 -6.14 15.08 10.27
C ILE A 198 -5.24 16.15 10.88
N GLU A 199 -4.66 15.86 12.04
CA GLU A 199 -3.74 16.74 12.76
C GLU A 199 -2.26 16.36 12.62
N ALA A 200 -1.97 15.11 12.23
CA ALA A 200 -0.61 14.60 12.18
C ALA A 200 -0.33 13.80 10.91
N ILE A 201 0.75 14.16 10.22
CA ILE A 201 1.22 13.43 9.04
C ILE A 201 2.67 12.98 9.22
N GLY A 202 2.98 11.83 8.58
CA GLY A 202 4.35 11.34 8.44
C GLY A 202 4.73 11.25 6.98
N VAL A 203 5.93 11.70 6.62
CA VAL A 203 6.48 11.64 5.26
C VAL A 203 7.72 10.77 5.27
N ASP A 204 7.74 9.77 4.40
CA ASP A 204 8.92 8.90 4.23
C ASP A 204 8.97 8.33 2.80
N GLU A 205 10.04 7.62 2.47
CA GLU A 205 10.24 7.00 1.18
C GLU A 205 10.48 5.50 1.28
N ILE A 206 9.99 4.82 0.27
CA ILE A 206 10.35 3.41 0.04
C ILE A 206 10.96 3.24 -1.34
N GLN A 207 11.99 2.42 -1.42
CA GLN A 207 12.47 1.93 -2.70
C GLN A 207 11.57 0.77 -3.14
N TRP A 208 10.99 0.86 -4.33
CA TRP A 208 10.05 -0.14 -4.85
C TRP A 208 10.61 -0.97 -6.03
N GLN A 209 11.69 -0.46 -6.66
CA GLN A 209 12.43 -1.16 -7.71
C GLN A 209 13.94 -0.89 -7.58
N HIS A 210 14.75 -1.76 -8.20
CA HIS A 210 16.19 -1.53 -8.33
C HIS A 210 16.48 -0.23 -9.13
N GLY A 211 17.68 0.35 -8.95
CA GLY A 211 18.11 1.56 -9.67
C GLY A 211 17.54 2.86 -9.11
N HIS A 212 17.48 2.99 -7.76
CA HIS A 212 17.08 4.22 -7.06
C HIS A 212 15.67 4.72 -7.40
N ARG A 213 14.74 3.80 -7.69
CA ARG A 213 13.32 4.14 -7.89
C ARG A 213 12.61 4.19 -6.56
N TYR A 214 12.31 5.40 -6.11
CA TYR A 214 11.66 5.67 -4.84
C TYR A 214 10.21 6.09 -5.02
N LEU A 215 9.39 5.82 -4.00
CA LEU A 215 8.08 6.42 -3.81
C LEU A 215 8.13 7.31 -2.58
N THR A 216 7.57 8.50 -2.67
CA THR A 216 7.27 9.34 -1.51
C THR A 216 5.90 8.94 -0.98
N LEU A 217 5.83 8.58 0.28
CA LEU A 217 4.61 8.17 0.97
C LEU A 217 4.27 9.19 2.04
N VAL A 218 3.02 9.60 2.09
CA VAL A 218 2.50 10.46 3.15
C VAL A 218 1.42 9.69 3.89
N TYR A 219 1.59 9.58 5.20
CA TYR A 219 0.70 8.86 6.09
C TYR A 219 -0.02 9.80 7.03
N GLN A 220 -1.25 9.49 7.38
CA GLN A 220 -1.88 9.96 8.61
C GLN A 220 -1.30 9.16 9.77
N VAL A 221 -0.88 9.85 10.82
CA VAL A 221 -0.24 9.22 12.00
C VAL A 221 -0.87 9.68 13.31
N ASP A 222 -2.11 10.12 13.27
CA ASP A 222 -2.89 10.45 14.46
C ASP A 222 -3.03 9.24 15.39
N ALA A 223 -3.22 9.47 16.67
CA ALA A 223 -3.36 8.39 17.65
C ALA A 223 -4.50 7.43 17.29
N ALA A 224 -5.64 7.99 16.88
CA ALA A 224 -6.86 7.24 16.56
C ALA A 224 -6.79 6.51 15.20
N ARG A 225 -6.07 7.05 14.22
CA ARG A 225 -6.06 6.48 12.86
C ARG A 225 -4.68 6.56 12.21
N LYS A 226 -4.25 5.44 11.64
CA LYS A 226 -2.95 5.32 10.96
C LYS A 226 -3.17 4.71 9.59
N ARG A 227 -3.02 5.51 8.52
CA ARG A 227 -3.28 5.08 7.14
C ARG A 227 -2.41 5.82 6.14
N LEU A 228 -2.31 5.27 4.94
CA LEU A 228 -1.68 5.95 3.81
C LEU A 228 -2.64 7.01 3.26
N LEU A 229 -2.19 8.24 3.15
CA LEU A 229 -2.95 9.34 2.56
C LEU A 229 -2.61 9.55 1.10
N TRP A 230 -1.33 9.52 0.77
CA TRP A 230 -0.88 9.91 -0.56
C TRP A 230 0.43 9.21 -0.98
N ILE A 231 0.54 8.96 -2.28
CA ILE A 231 1.72 8.38 -2.92
C ILE A 231 2.15 9.28 -4.06
N GLY A 232 3.45 9.54 -4.16
CA GLY A 232 4.04 10.20 -5.30
C GLY A 232 5.26 9.46 -5.85
N PRO A 233 5.47 9.53 -7.17
CA PRO A 233 6.67 8.99 -7.77
C PRO A 233 7.88 9.84 -7.38
N GLU A 234 9.01 9.17 -7.18
CA GLU A 234 10.32 9.77 -6.92
C GLU A 234 10.44 10.53 -5.58
N ARG A 235 11.68 10.65 -5.13
CA ARG A 235 12.09 11.44 -3.97
C ARG A 235 12.48 12.85 -4.41
N ARG A 236 11.48 13.74 -4.63
CA ARG A 236 11.73 15.10 -5.12
C ARG A 236 10.90 16.14 -4.37
N VAL A 237 11.42 17.37 -4.31
CA VAL A 237 10.69 18.55 -3.80
C VAL A 237 9.33 18.71 -4.49
N LYS A 238 9.30 18.60 -5.82
CA LYS A 238 8.06 18.71 -6.60
C LYS A 238 7.01 17.67 -6.20
N THR A 239 7.44 16.47 -5.80
CA THR A 239 6.57 15.39 -5.36
C THR A 239 5.87 15.76 -4.05
N LEU A 240 6.59 16.23 -3.05
CA LEU A 240 5.99 16.66 -1.78
C LEU A 240 5.13 17.91 -1.95
N LEU A 241 5.49 18.83 -2.84
CA LEU A 241 4.64 19.98 -3.17
C LEU A 241 3.31 19.57 -3.84
N ARG A 242 3.28 18.50 -4.64
CA ARG A 242 2.04 17.93 -5.18
C ARG A 242 1.13 17.40 -4.07
N PHE A 243 1.69 16.75 -3.06
CA PHE A 243 0.93 16.34 -1.88
C PHE A 243 0.24 17.53 -1.23
N PHE A 244 0.95 18.60 -0.86
CA PHE A 244 0.36 19.77 -0.21
C PHE A 244 -0.69 20.49 -1.08
N ARG A 245 -0.53 20.44 -2.42
CA ARG A 245 -1.55 20.95 -3.34
C ARG A 245 -2.82 20.12 -3.33
N TRP A 246 -2.67 18.78 -3.34
CA TRP A 246 -3.78 17.85 -3.26
C TRP A 246 -4.47 17.89 -1.90
N PHE A 247 -3.71 17.96 -0.82
CA PHE A 247 -4.22 18.00 0.55
C PHE A 247 -5.00 19.30 0.85
N GLY A 248 -4.65 20.36 0.17
CA GLY A 248 -5.36 21.64 0.28
C GLY A 248 -4.87 22.53 1.42
N LYS A 249 -5.23 23.82 1.33
CA LYS A 249 -4.79 24.83 2.30
C LYS A 249 -5.46 24.62 3.66
N ALA A 250 -6.76 24.32 3.68
CA ALA A 250 -7.53 24.14 4.93
C ALA A 250 -6.97 22.98 5.77
N HIS A 251 -6.83 21.78 5.20
CA HIS A 251 -6.26 20.63 5.90
C HIS A 251 -4.79 20.86 6.29
N THR A 252 -4.01 21.56 5.46
CA THR A 252 -2.62 21.90 5.81
C THR A 252 -2.57 22.81 7.03
N GLN A 253 -3.47 23.76 7.16
CA GLN A 253 -3.56 24.66 8.33
C GLN A 253 -4.01 23.94 9.61
N ALA A 254 -4.77 22.84 9.49
CA ALA A 254 -5.19 22.02 10.64
C ALA A 254 -4.05 21.15 11.20
N LEU A 255 -2.94 20.98 10.47
CA LEU A 255 -1.83 20.14 10.92
C LEU A 255 -1.17 20.72 12.18
N ARG A 256 -1.04 19.90 13.20
CA ARG A 256 -0.30 20.18 14.44
C ARG A 256 1.10 19.56 14.41
N PHE A 257 1.25 18.42 13.73
CA PHE A 257 2.48 17.65 13.70
C PHE A 257 2.82 17.16 12.28
N VAL A 258 4.11 17.26 11.94
CA VAL A 258 4.67 16.66 10.73
C VAL A 258 5.90 15.85 11.11
N CYS A 259 5.90 14.54 10.81
CA CYS A 259 7.07 13.67 11.00
C CYS A 259 7.79 13.47 9.67
N SER A 260 9.11 13.59 9.63
CA SER A 260 9.92 13.22 8.45
C SER A 260 11.36 12.85 8.83
N ASP A 261 12.12 12.36 7.82
CA ASP A 261 13.56 12.27 7.92
C ASP A 261 14.25 13.66 7.93
N MET A 262 15.57 13.65 7.99
CA MET A 262 16.39 14.88 8.00
C MET A 262 16.80 15.33 6.59
N TRP A 263 16.12 14.91 5.54
CA TRP A 263 16.48 15.31 4.19
C TRP A 263 16.11 16.79 3.93
N LYS A 264 17.16 17.61 3.75
CA LYS A 264 17.04 19.07 3.64
C LYS A 264 15.93 19.57 2.71
N PRO A 265 15.71 19.00 1.50
CA PRO A 265 14.66 19.48 0.62
C PRO A 265 13.26 19.35 1.23
N TYR A 266 12.98 18.25 1.96
CA TYR A 266 11.68 18.08 2.62
C TYR A 266 11.52 19.02 3.81
N LEU A 267 12.60 19.21 4.61
CA LEU A 267 12.58 20.17 5.70
C LEU A 267 12.21 21.58 5.21
N LYS A 268 12.75 22.01 4.05
CA LYS A 268 12.41 23.30 3.44
C LYS A 268 10.94 23.37 2.98
N VAL A 269 10.42 22.29 2.38
CA VAL A 269 9.02 22.24 1.94
C VAL A 269 8.07 22.30 3.14
N VAL A 270 8.34 21.52 4.18
CA VAL A 270 7.52 21.50 5.40
C VAL A 270 7.55 22.86 6.08
N ALA A 271 8.73 23.47 6.25
CA ALA A 271 8.86 24.81 6.84
C ALA A 271 8.07 25.88 6.05
N LYS A 272 8.01 25.77 4.70
CA LYS A 272 7.27 26.71 3.85
C LYS A 272 5.76 26.44 3.86
N LYS A 273 5.31 25.19 3.92
CA LYS A 273 3.89 24.81 3.75
C LYS A 273 3.14 24.61 5.06
N ALA A 274 3.81 24.03 6.05
CA ALA A 274 3.26 23.71 7.37
C ALA A 274 4.19 24.19 8.50
N GLY A 275 4.76 25.38 8.38
CA GLY A 275 5.72 25.94 9.34
C GLY A 275 5.13 26.24 10.73
N HIS A 276 3.81 26.32 10.84
CA HIS A 276 3.09 26.43 12.11
C HIS A 276 3.04 25.10 12.88
N ALA A 277 3.11 23.96 12.18
CA ALA A 277 3.09 22.64 12.80
C ALA A 277 4.45 22.27 13.42
N LEU A 278 4.42 21.50 14.50
CA LEU A 278 5.66 20.95 15.08
C LEU A 278 6.25 19.91 14.16
N HIS A 279 7.40 20.24 13.57
CA HIS A 279 8.13 19.29 12.71
C HIS A 279 9.01 18.39 13.58
N ILE A 280 8.72 17.10 13.61
CA ILE A 280 9.39 16.08 14.43
C ILE A 280 10.26 15.23 13.52
N LEU A 281 11.55 15.09 13.89
CA LEU A 281 12.50 14.25 13.16
C LEU A 281 12.35 12.78 13.56
N ASP A 282 12.52 11.90 12.59
CA ASP A 282 12.49 10.46 12.85
C ASP A 282 13.72 9.99 13.63
N ARG A 283 13.47 9.47 14.83
CA ARG A 283 14.49 8.91 15.75
C ARG A 283 15.23 7.72 15.14
N PHE A 284 14.57 6.94 14.29
CA PHE A 284 15.18 5.78 13.65
C PHE A 284 16.34 6.21 12.74
N HIS A 285 16.16 7.26 11.95
CA HIS A 285 17.20 7.80 11.08
C HIS A 285 18.40 8.34 11.88
N ILE A 286 18.17 8.90 13.07
CA ILE A 286 19.27 9.32 13.96
C ILE A 286 20.06 8.10 14.45
N ALA A 287 19.35 7.06 14.91
CA ALA A 287 19.99 5.82 15.35
C ALA A 287 20.74 5.12 14.20
N MET A 288 20.21 5.16 12.99
CA MET A 288 20.84 4.64 11.78
C MET A 288 22.18 5.35 11.50
N HIS A 289 22.22 6.70 11.51
CA HIS A 289 23.44 7.45 11.31
C HIS A 289 24.49 7.18 12.40
N MET A 290 24.08 6.97 13.64
CA MET A 290 25.00 6.55 14.70
C MET A 290 25.55 5.14 14.43
N GLY A 291 24.72 4.21 13.97
CA GLY A 291 25.14 2.87 13.57
C GLY A 291 26.13 2.89 12.39
N GLU A 292 25.86 3.70 11.38
CA GLU A 292 26.78 3.92 10.26
C GLU A 292 28.13 4.46 10.70
N ALA A 293 28.15 5.41 11.66
CA ALA A 293 29.38 5.95 12.22
C ALA A 293 30.21 4.89 12.97
N ILE A 294 29.55 4.03 13.77
CA ILE A 294 30.21 2.91 14.47
C ILE A 294 30.80 1.95 13.43
N GLU A 295 30.06 1.57 12.43
CA GLU A 295 30.51 0.62 11.40
C GLU A 295 31.66 1.20 10.56
N ALA A 296 31.65 2.49 10.24
CA ALA A 296 32.74 3.16 9.53
C ALA A 296 34.04 3.14 10.36
N VAL A 297 33.94 3.47 11.66
CA VAL A 297 35.12 3.43 12.56
C VAL A 297 35.62 1.99 12.70
N ARG A 298 34.73 1.02 12.88
CA ARG A 298 35.09 -0.40 13.02
C ARG A 298 35.84 -0.91 11.79
N ARG A 299 35.35 -0.60 10.59
CA ARG A 299 36.00 -1.03 9.33
C ARG A 299 37.40 -0.43 9.19
N ALA A 300 37.55 0.86 9.47
CA ALA A 300 38.84 1.54 9.41
C ALA A 300 39.81 0.93 10.43
N GLU A 301 39.37 0.71 11.67
CA GLU A 301 40.23 0.16 12.72
C GLU A 301 40.63 -1.29 12.44
N VAL A 302 39.74 -2.13 11.91
CA VAL A 302 40.07 -3.51 11.45
C VAL A 302 41.15 -3.47 10.36
N HIS A 303 41.05 -2.54 9.41
CA HIS A 303 42.05 -2.37 8.37
C HIS A 303 43.42 -1.95 8.94
N ASP A 304 43.42 -0.97 9.87
CA ASP A 304 44.61 -0.48 10.50
C ASP A 304 45.33 -1.57 11.34
N LEU A 305 44.57 -2.35 12.13
CA LEU A 305 45.08 -3.47 12.92
C LEU A 305 45.73 -4.54 12.03
N ARG A 306 45.11 -4.87 10.90
CA ARG A 306 45.69 -5.82 9.94
C ARG A 306 46.98 -5.33 9.31
N ARG A 307 47.05 -4.04 8.96
CA ARG A 307 48.30 -3.44 8.43
C ARG A 307 49.44 -3.46 9.45
N GLN A 308 49.13 -3.43 10.74
CA GLN A 308 50.11 -3.51 11.84
C GLN A 308 50.45 -4.96 12.21
N GLY A 309 49.97 -5.98 11.48
CA GLY A 309 50.21 -7.39 11.81
C GLY A 309 49.52 -7.86 13.10
N ARG A 310 48.62 -7.04 13.67
CA ARG A 310 47.90 -7.39 14.90
C ARG A 310 46.65 -8.24 14.59
N GLN A 311 46.35 -9.20 15.48
CA GLN A 311 45.14 -9.97 15.37
C GLN A 311 43.91 -9.05 15.37
N PRO A 312 42.96 -9.24 14.46
CA PRO A 312 41.79 -8.39 14.35
C PRO A 312 40.77 -8.70 15.45
N LEU A 313 40.98 -8.10 16.63
CA LEU A 313 40.08 -8.20 17.81
C LEU A 313 38.63 -7.88 17.50
N LEU A 314 38.37 -7.06 16.44
CA LEU A 314 37.07 -6.63 16.00
C LEU A 314 36.43 -7.57 14.96
N THR A 315 36.99 -8.76 14.71
CA THR A 315 36.38 -9.74 13.82
C THR A 315 35.05 -10.22 14.42
N LYS A 316 34.01 -10.29 13.58
CA LYS A 316 32.64 -10.70 13.98
C LYS A 316 32.02 -9.87 15.12
N THR A 317 32.47 -8.62 15.33
CA THR A 317 31.95 -7.74 16.39
C THR A 317 30.89 -6.76 15.92
N ARG A 318 30.58 -6.69 14.61
CA ARG A 318 29.61 -5.74 14.05
C ARG A 318 28.29 -5.71 14.83
N TRP A 319 27.66 -6.84 14.99
CA TRP A 319 26.35 -6.93 15.64
C TRP A 319 26.45 -6.67 17.14
N LEU A 320 27.53 -7.07 17.80
CA LEU A 320 27.80 -6.75 19.19
C LEU A 320 27.83 -5.24 19.44
N LEU A 321 28.54 -4.49 18.58
CA LEU A 321 28.70 -3.05 18.70
C LEU A 321 27.44 -2.27 18.31
N LEU A 322 26.67 -2.77 17.35
CA LEU A 322 25.41 -2.14 16.90
C LEU A 322 24.21 -2.45 17.80
N LYS A 323 24.25 -3.56 18.52
CA LYS A 323 23.15 -4.00 19.39
C LYS A 323 22.96 -3.03 20.56
N ARG A 324 21.70 -2.74 20.93
CA ARG A 324 21.39 -1.91 22.11
C ARG A 324 21.85 -2.62 23.39
N ARG A 325 22.22 -1.82 24.39
CA ARG A 325 22.69 -2.34 25.68
C ARG A 325 21.74 -3.37 26.29
N ASP A 326 20.45 -3.05 26.32
CA ASP A 326 19.41 -3.87 26.94
C ASP A 326 19.17 -5.21 26.23
N HIS A 327 19.50 -5.29 24.95
CA HIS A 327 19.31 -6.49 24.14
C HIS A 327 20.54 -7.39 24.09
N ARG A 328 21.66 -7.02 24.75
CA ARG A 328 22.87 -7.86 24.80
C ARG A 328 22.72 -8.99 25.80
N THR A 329 23.11 -10.18 25.39
CA THR A 329 23.21 -11.34 26.27
C THR A 329 24.33 -11.15 27.31
N PRO A 330 24.37 -11.93 28.43
CA PRO A 330 25.47 -11.89 29.40
C PRO A 330 26.85 -12.13 28.75
N ALA A 331 26.94 -13.09 27.83
CA ALA A 331 28.17 -13.39 27.09
C ALA A 331 28.60 -12.20 26.20
N GLU A 332 27.65 -11.56 25.49
CA GLU A 332 27.95 -10.36 24.70
C GLU A 332 28.40 -9.18 25.56
N ARG A 333 27.85 -9.01 26.75
CA ARG A 333 28.31 -8.01 27.72
C ARG A 333 29.71 -8.28 28.23
N GLY A 334 30.03 -9.56 28.52
CA GLY A 334 31.40 -9.99 28.87
C GLY A 334 32.38 -9.65 27.77
N ARG A 335 32.11 -10.08 26.55
CA ARG A 335 32.96 -9.79 25.37
C ARG A 335 33.17 -8.29 25.13
N LEU A 336 32.15 -7.45 25.32
CA LEU A 336 32.27 -6.01 25.18
C LEU A 336 33.18 -5.45 26.28
N ARG A 337 33.09 -5.90 27.54
CA ARG A 337 34.00 -5.49 28.64
C ARG A 337 35.45 -5.81 28.31
N ASP A 338 35.72 -6.98 27.74
CA ASP A 338 37.07 -7.35 27.34
C ASP A 338 37.58 -6.43 26.23
N LEU A 339 36.76 -6.09 25.22
CA LEU A 339 37.12 -5.16 24.17
C LEU A 339 37.37 -3.73 24.66
N VAL A 340 36.71 -3.29 25.74
CA VAL A 340 36.95 -1.98 26.37
C VAL A 340 38.37 -1.84 26.87
N ARG A 341 38.96 -2.92 27.40
CA ARG A 341 40.36 -2.93 27.91
C ARG A 341 41.40 -2.60 26.83
N HIS A 342 41.06 -2.85 25.56
CA HIS A 342 41.97 -2.57 24.44
C HIS A 342 41.85 -1.14 23.89
N ASN A 343 41.03 -0.26 24.49
CA ASN A 343 40.85 1.15 24.11
C ASN A 343 40.57 1.36 22.60
N LEU A 344 39.83 0.46 22.01
CA LEU A 344 39.54 0.47 20.56
C LEU A 344 38.61 1.65 20.18
N LYS A 345 38.92 2.30 19.07
CA LYS A 345 38.13 3.44 18.52
C LYS A 345 36.66 3.06 18.28
N ALA A 346 36.40 1.86 17.74
CA ALA A 346 35.07 1.35 17.48
C ALA A 346 34.26 1.16 18.78
N VAL A 347 34.88 0.63 19.83
CA VAL A 347 34.26 0.46 21.15
C VAL A 347 33.93 1.84 21.75
N ARG A 348 34.87 2.80 21.71
CA ARG A 348 34.64 4.17 22.19
C ARG A 348 33.47 4.83 21.43
N THR A 349 33.34 4.61 20.11
CA THR A 349 32.22 5.13 19.32
C THR A 349 30.89 4.51 19.75
N THR A 350 30.91 3.22 20.10
CA THR A 350 29.71 2.52 20.63
C THR A 350 29.31 3.10 21.99
N LEU A 351 30.25 3.33 22.91
CA LEU A 351 29.95 3.95 24.20
C LEU A 351 29.40 5.36 24.04
N LEU A 352 29.93 6.19 23.15
CA LEU A 352 29.37 7.52 22.84
C LEU A 352 27.94 7.46 22.31
N ARG A 353 27.58 6.42 21.53
CA ARG A 353 26.19 6.21 21.13
C ARG A 353 25.32 5.83 22.34
N GLU A 354 25.80 4.95 23.21
CA GLU A 354 25.08 4.55 24.43
C GLU A 354 24.87 5.74 25.37
N ASP A 355 25.87 6.59 25.52
CA ASP A 355 25.78 7.85 26.27
C ASP A 355 24.75 8.82 25.70
N PHE A 356 24.34 8.66 24.42
CA PHE A 356 23.28 9.45 23.82
C PHE A 356 21.88 8.89 24.09
N GLU A 357 21.72 7.63 24.42
CA GLU A 357 20.40 6.97 24.59
C GLU A 357 19.51 7.70 25.62
N PRO A 358 20.03 8.20 26.78
CA PRO A 358 19.24 8.95 27.76
C PRO A 358 18.63 10.26 27.23
N PHE A 359 19.11 10.79 26.10
CA PHE A 359 18.54 11.99 25.47
C PHE A 359 17.02 11.89 25.33
N TRP A 360 16.50 10.73 24.94
CA TRP A 360 15.10 10.52 24.68
C TRP A 360 14.24 10.33 25.94
N ALA A 361 14.86 10.18 27.10
CA ALA A 361 14.18 10.04 28.39
C ALA A 361 13.87 11.37 29.08
N TYR A 362 14.38 12.49 28.58
CA TYR A 362 14.06 13.80 29.12
C TYR A 362 12.58 14.17 28.88
N HIS A 363 11.98 14.86 29.84
CA HIS A 363 10.62 15.42 29.70
C HIS A 363 10.66 16.89 29.27
N SER A 364 11.73 17.61 29.59
CA SER A 364 11.90 19.04 29.29
C SER A 364 12.78 19.26 28.08
N ALA A 365 12.30 20.04 27.10
CA ALA A 365 13.06 20.44 25.93
C ALA A 365 14.33 21.24 26.32
N ALA A 366 14.30 22.02 27.39
CA ALA A 366 15.44 22.80 27.87
C ALA A 366 16.55 21.89 28.40
N TRP A 367 16.22 20.91 29.24
CA TRP A 367 17.20 19.95 29.76
C TRP A 367 17.73 19.01 28.67
N ALA A 368 16.86 18.55 27.78
CA ALA A 368 17.29 17.79 26.60
C ALA A 368 18.26 18.60 25.72
N GLY A 369 18.00 19.90 25.55
CA GLY A 369 18.91 20.80 24.82
C GLY A 369 20.27 20.92 25.48
N LYS A 370 20.33 21.12 26.79
CA LYS A 370 21.59 21.17 27.55
C LYS A 370 22.37 19.84 27.46
N PHE A 371 21.66 18.71 27.54
CA PHE A 371 22.27 17.39 27.35
C PHE A 371 22.87 17.24 25.94
N LEU A 372 22.09 17.59 24.90
CA LEU A 372 22.53 17.52 23.51
C LEU A 372 23.79 18.36 23.26
N ASP A 373 23.82 19.59 23.77
CA ASP A 373 24.95 20.49 23.62
C ASP A 373 26.21 19.94 24.31
N ARG A 374 26.06 19.37 25.51
CA ARG A 374 27.16 18.71 26.27
C ARG A 374 27.67 17.49 25.52
N TRP A 375 26.81 16.59 25.11
CA TRP A 375 27.18 15.40 24.36
C TRP A 375 27.86 15.73 23.04
N CYS A 376 27.33 16.67 22.28
CA CYS A 376 27.98 17.13 21.04
C CYS A 376 29.36 17.73 21.32
N THR A 377 29.54 18.46 22.39
CA THR A 377 30.87 19.04 22.76
C THR A 377 31.85 17.95 23.13
N GLN A 378 31.43 16.93 23.89
CA GLN A 378 32.22 15.75 24.21
C GLN A 378 32.67 15.02 22.93
N VAL A 379 31.74 14.74 22.01
CA VAL A 379 32.04 14.06 20.74
C VAL A 379 33.01 14.87 19.88
N MET A 380 32.84 16.20 19.81
CA MET A 380 33.71 17.06 18.99
C MET A 380 35.16 17.11 19.48
N ARG A 381 35.44 16.79 20.75
CA ARG A 381 36.80 16.67 21.32
C ARG A 381 37.45 15.32 20.99
N THR A 382 36.73 14.35 20.47
CA THR A 382 37.29 13.04 20.08
C THR A 382 38.01 13.11 18.74
N ARG A 383 38.89 12.14 18.46
CA ARG A 383 39.52 11.96 17.13
C ARG A 383 38.75 10.96 16.25
N LEU A 384 37.39 10.94 16.36
CA LEU A 384 36.51 9.98 15.70
C LEU A 384 35.63 10.72 14.67
N ASP A 385 36.16 10.95 13.48
CA ASP A 385 35.47 11.76 12.46
C ASP A 385 34.09 11.29 12.06
N PRO A 386 33.79 9.97 11.92
CA PRO A 386 32.44 9.54 11.60
C PRO A 386 31.39 10.00 12.64
N ILE A 387 31.67 9.87 13.95
CA ILE A 387 30.70 10.30 14.98
C ILE A 387 30.66 11.83 15.12
N LYS A 388 31.74 12.55 14.82
CA LYS A 388 31.71 14.02 14.73
C LYS A 388 30.78 14.53 13.65
N LYS A 389 30.69 13.82 12.50
CA LYS A 389 29.72 14.14 11.45
C LYS A 389 28.28 14.06 11.99
N VAL A 390 27.99 13.04 12.79
CA VAL A 390 26.68 12.89 13.45
C VAL A 390 26.45 14.04 14.43
N ALA A 391 27.39 14.37 15.28
CA ALA A 391 27.28 15.50 16.23
C ALA A 391 27.01 16.84 15.51
N ARG A 392 27.73 17.13 14.41
CA ARG A 392 27.45 18.32 13.59
C ARG A 392 26.05 18.32 12.98
N MET A 393 25.58 17.16 12.52
CA MET A 393 24.23 16.98 12.01
C MET A 393 23.19 17.26 13.10
N LEU A 394 23.36 16.68 14.30
CA LEU A 394 22.44 16.90 15.42
C LEU A 394 22.41 18.38 15.86
N ARG A 395 23.57 19.06 15.95
CA ARG A 395 23.63 20.51 16.22
C ARG A 395 22.87 21.33 15.19
N ARG A 396 23.01 21.02 13.90
CA ARG A 396 22.30 21.70 12.82
C ARG A 396 20.79 21.56 12.95
N HIS A 397 20.30 20.41 13.38
CA HIS A 397 18.88 20.11 13.52
C HIS A 397 18.35 20.25 14.96
N ARG A 398 19.14 20.86 15.85
CA ARG A 398 18.79 21.04 17.27
C ARG A 398 17.36 21.54 17.52
N PRO A 399 16.85 22.61 16.87
CA PRO A 399 15.49 23.08 17.10
C PRO A 399 14.43 22.02 16.78
N LEU A 400 14.60 21.28 15.67
CA LEU A 400 13.68 20.23 15.25
C LEU A 400 13.74 18.98 16.15
N LEU A 401 14.92 18.63 16.66
CA LEU A 401 15.10 17.55 17.64
C LEU A 401 14.34 17.84 18.93
N LEU A 402 14.36 19.10 19.37
CA LEU A 402 13.68 19.54 20.60
C LEU A 402 12.15 19.56 20.45
N ASN A 403 11.61 19.56 19.23
CA ASN A 403 10.19 19.46 18.99
C ASN A 403 9.59 18.13 19.47
N TRP A 404 10.36 17.06 19.54
CA TRP A 404 9.95 15.80 20.16
C TRP A 404 9.43 16.00 21.60
N PHE A 405 10.19 16.76 22.39
CA PHE A 405 9.84 17.04 23.79
C PHE A 405 8.67 18.03 23.91
N ARG A 406 8.55 18.97 22.97
CA ARG A 406 7.42 19.91 22.89
C ARG A 406 6.13 19.17 22.52
N ALA A 407 6.22 18.14 21.69
CA ALA A 407 5.11 17.27 21.35
C ALA A 407 4.71 16.29 22.48
N ARG A 408 5.46 16.28 23.61
CA ARG A 408 5.19 15.44 24.79
C ARG A 408 4.98 13.94 24.45
N GLY A 409 5.67 13.44 23.47
CA GLY A 409 5.55 12.05 23.04
C GLY A 409 4.22 11.67 22.38
N GLN A 410 3.33 12.63 22.08
CA GLN A 410 2.03 12.37 21.46
C GLN A 410 2.14 11.72 20.07
N ILE A 411 3.22 11.97 19.36
CA ILE A 411 3.46 11.44 18.02
C ILE A 411 4.77 10.64 18.00
N SER A 412 4.71 9.43 17.49
CA SER A 412 5.88 8.57 17.28
C SER A 412 6.13 8.33 15.81
N ALA A 413 7.36 8.52 15.37
CA ALA A 413 7.82 8.12 14.04
C ALA A 413 7.74 6.58 13.82
N GLY A 414 7.63 5.78 14.88
CA GLY A 414 7.43 4.33 14.78
C GLY A 414 6.17 3.92 14.04
N ALA A 415 5.14 4.81 14.00
CA ALA A 415 3.95 4.57 13.18
C ALA A 415 4.28 4.61 11.67
N VAL A 416 5.15 5.52 11.25
CA VAL A 416 5.63 5.63 9.86
C VAL A 416 6.44 4.39 9.48
N GLU A 417 7.37 3.97 10.36
CA GLU A 417 8.15 2.73 10.15
C GLU A 417 7.25 1.49 10.04
N GLY A 418 6.26 1.35 10.92
CA GLY A 418 5.30 0.26 10.87
C GLY A 418 4.51 0.21 9.56
N LEU A 419 4.07 1.36 9.05
CA LEU A 419 3.38 1.48 7.77
C LEU A 419 4.32 1.21 6.58
N ASN A 420 5.57 1.67 6.64
CA ASN A 420 6.58 1.35 5.64
C ASN A 420 6.89 -0.15 5.58
N ASN A 421 6.92 -0.84 6.71
CA ASN A 421 7.10 -2.29 6.75
C ASN A 421 5.91 -3.00 6.09
N LYS A 422 4.67 -2.57 6.33
CA LYS A 422 3.49 -3.08 5.62
C LYS A 422 3.57 -2.80 4.11
N ALA A 423 4.02 -1.62 3.69
CA ALA A 423 4.23 -1.28 2.28
C ALA A 423 5.28 -2.20 1.62
N LYS A 424 6.40 -2.44 2.29
CA LYS A 424 7.43 -3.38 1.83
C LYS A 424 6.92 -4.81 1.76
N LEU A 425 6.10 -5.26 2.71
CA LEU A 425 5.46 -6.58 2.68
C LEU A 425 4.49 -6.70 1.51
N THR A 426 3.70 -5.67 1.22
CA THR A 426 2.80 -5.64 0.06
C THR A 426 3.56 -5.81 -1.26
N THR A 427 4.70 -5.13 -1.41
CA THR A 427 5.54 -5.27 -2.61
C THR A 427 6.20 -6.65 -2.70
N ARG A 428 6.64 -7.23 -1.59
CA ARG A 428 7.25 -8.57 -1.53
C ARG A 428 6.22 -9.67 -1.82
N LYS A 429 5.00 -9.58 -1.28
CA LYS A 429 3.90 -10.53 -1.53
C LYS A 429 3.56 -10.62 -3.03
N ALA A 430 3.69 -9.53 -3.76
CA ALA A 430 3.46 -9.48 -5.20
C ALA A 430 4.71 -9.85 -6.04
N TYR A 431 5.82 -10.28 -5.40
CA TYR A 431 7.12 -10.48 -6.06
C TYR A 431 7.61 -9.25 -6.85
N GLY A 432 7.18 -8.06 -6.42
CA GLY A 432 7.43 -6.79 -7.08
C GLY A 432 6.33 -6.38 -8.07
N PHE A 433 6.44 -5.15 -8.55
CA PHE A 433 5.49 -4.58 -9.51
C PHE A 433 6.22 -4.06 -10.74
N ARG A 434 5.68 -4.30 -11.93
CA ARG A 434 6.29 -3.85 -13.19
C ARG A 434 6.05 -2.36 -13.47
N SER A 435 4.93 -1.80 -12.98
CA SER A 435 4.56 -0.41 -13.24
C SER A 435 4.24 0.36 -11.96
N TYR A 436 4.45 1.69 -12.01
CA TYR A 436 4.07 2.60 -10.95
C TYR A 436 2.57 2.50 -10.63
N ARG A 437 1.71 2.40 -11.64
CA ARG A 437 0.26 2.29 -11.45
C ARG A 437 -0.13 1.06 -10.62
N CYS A 438 0.51 -0.09 -10.86
CA CYS A 438 0.21 -1.31 -10.11
C CYS A 438 0.61 -1.17 -8.63
N VAL A 439 1.82 -0.65 -8.35
CA VAL A 439 2.26 -0.46 -6.96
C VAL A 439 1.43 0.60 -6.24
N GLU A 440 1.09 1.68 -6.90
CA GLU A 440 0.23 2.74 -6.34
C GLU A 440 -1.12 2.17 -5.91
N ILE A 441 -1.81 1.46 -6.82
CA ILE A 441 -3.11 0.83 -6.55
C ILE A 441 -2.99 -0.18 -5.40
N ALA A 442 -1.98 -1.05 -5.41
CA ALA A 442 -1.78 -2.04 -4.37
C ALA A 442 -1.55 -1.40 -2.99
N LEU A 443 -0.74 -0.36 -2.91
CA LEU A 443 -0.46 0.33 -1.65
C LEU A 443 -1.68 1.09 -1.13
N TYR A 444 -2.43 1.80 -1.98
CA TYR A 444 -3.69 2.42 -1.56
C TYR A 444 -4.69 1.37 -1.06
N HIS A 445 -4.85 0.28 -1.77
CA HIS A 445 -5.77 -0.79 -1.41
C HIS A 445 -5.45 -1.41 -0.03
N MET A 446 -4.17 -1.60 0.26
CA MET A 446 -3.71 -2.28 1.49
C MET A 446 -3.55 -1.36 2.69
N LEU A 447 -3.24 -0.08 2.48
CA LEU A 447 -2.75 0.81 3.55
C LEU A 447 -3.59 2.05 3.76
N ALA A 448 -4.46 2.41 2.81
CA ALA A 448 -5.16 3.70 2.90
C ALA A 448 -6.45 3.65 3.72
N ASP A 449 -6.88 2.45 4.15
CA ASP A 449 -8.13 2.29 4.90
C ASP A 449 -9.28 3.05 4.22
N LEU A 450 -9.45 2.78 2.92
CA LEU A 450 -10.43 3.45 2.09
C LEU A 450 -11.86 3.00 2.43
N PRO A 451 -12.84 3.91 2.37
CA PRO A 451 -14.24 3.53 2.54
C PRO A 451 -14.69 2.61 1.41
N GLU A 452 -15.71 1.82 1.71
CA GLU A 452 -16.39 0.92 0.78
C GLU A 452 -17.88 1.24 0.78
N PRO A 453 -18.62 1.02 -0.34
CA PRO A 453 -20.07 1.24 -0.37
C PRO A 453 -20.80 0.32 0.63
N GLU A 454 -21.88 0.82 1.22
CA GLU A 454 -22.69 0.05 2.18
C GLU A 454 -23.30 -1.22 1.59
N VAL A 455 -23.49 -1.26 0.27
CA VAL A 455 -24.14 -2.36 -0.48
C VAL A 455 -23.19 -3.52 -0.80
N THR A 456 -21.93 -3.44 -0.37
CA THR A 456 -21.00 -4.53 -0.60
C THR A 456 -21.27 -5.68 0.36
N HIS A 457 -21.40 -6.90 -0.17
CA HIS A 457 -21.44 -8.09 0.67
C HIS A 457 -20.17 -8.16 1.52
N ARG A 458 -20.33 -7.93 2.80
CA ARG A 458 -19.23 -8.10 3.76
C ARG A 458 -19.02 -9.58 3.97
N PHE A 459 -18.03 -10.13 3.31
CA PHE A 459 -17.50 -11.42 3.69
C PHE A 459 -16.60 -11.19 4.90
N CYS A 460 -17.04 -11.63 6.05
CA CYS A 460 -16.31 -11.51 7.32
C CYS A 460 -14.98 -12.24 7.27
#